data_3b43a39c00b68f7224b42deba8a39a56
#
_entry.id   3b43a39c00b68f7224b42deba8a39a56
#
_cell.length_a   1.000
_cell.length_b   1.000
_cell.length_c   1.000
_cell.angle_alpha   90.00
_cell.angle_beta   90.00
_cell.angle_gamma   90.00
#
_symmetry.space_group_name_H-M   'P 1'
#
loop_
_entity.id
_entity.type
_entity.pdbx_description
1 polymer ?
#
loop_
_entity_poly.entity_id
_entity_poly.type
_entity_poly.pdbx_seq_one_letter_code
_entity_poly.pdbx_strand_id
1 'polypeptide(L)'
;MAGENATEGVFEQLVRLLTGAKAKFRVIEHEAEGRSEKISVIRGNRPEQAAKAMVLDVRGGGGGRRNVLAILPGNRKLDFAAVARLFEARKAGFASPESAEQLTGCAMGAVPPFSLSPDLAIVVDQDLLTNDTLFFNAGRLDRSMELDTKDWIAVAKPKVGKIASPA
;
A
#
# COMPACT_ATOMS: atom_id res chain seq x y z
N MET A 1 10.66 -27.58 -5.85
CA MET A 1 11.34 -26.83 -6.87
C MET A 1 11.41 -25.39 -6.47
N ALA A 2 12.58 -25.00 -5.99
CA ALA A 2 12.81 -23.64 -5.51
C ALA A 2 12.57 -22.59 -6.60
N GLY A 3 12.83 -22.93 -7.86
CA GLY A 3 12.64 -22.00 -8.98
C GLY A 3 11.19 -21.62 -9.25
N GLU A 4 10.25 -22.47 -8.91
CA GLU A 4 8.84 -22.19 -9.12
C GLU A 4 8.33 -21.13 -8.15
N ASN A 5 8.77 -21.20 -6.88
CA ASN A 5 8.40 -20.20 -5.89
C ASN A 5 9.03 -18.84 -6.20
N ALA A 6 10.23 -18.84 -6.77
CA ALA A 6 10.92 -17.60 -7.12
C ALA A 6 10.26 -16.83 -8.27
N THR A 7 9.38 -17.49 -9.07
CA THR A 7 8.70 -16.86 -10.20
C THR A 7 7.29 -16.39 -9.84
N GLU A 8 6.81 -16.67 -8.63
CA GLU A 8 5.49 -16.23 -8.22
C GLU A 8 5.47 -14.72 -8.03
N GLY A 9 4.62 -14.03 -8.78
CA GLY A 9 4.49 -12.58 -8.70
C GLY A 9 3.72 -12.14 -7.47
N VAL A 10 3.79 -10.84 -7.20
CA VAL A 10 3.10 -10.24 -6.04
C VAL A 10 1.58 -10.42 -6.16
N PHE A 11 1.02 -10.27 -7.35
CA PHE A 11 -0.41 -10.45 -7.57
C PHE A 11 -0.87 -11.84 -7.14
N GLU A 12 -0.16 -12.88 -7.56
CA GLU A 12 -0.50 -14.27 -7.23
C GLU A 12 -0.35 -14.53 -5.73
N GLN A 13 0.66 -13.95 -5.10
CA GLN A 13 0.83 -14.04 -3.65
C GLN A 13 -0.33 -13.39 -2.90
N LEU A 14 -0.81 -12.25 -3.38
CA LEU A 14 -1.97 -11.57 -2.77
C LEU A 14 -3.23 -12.40 -2.90
N VAL A 15 -3.49 -12.96 -4.08
CA VAL A 15 -4.66 -13.81 -4.30
C VAL A 15 -4.64 -14.99 -3.32
N ARG A 16 -3.48 -15.63 -3.18
CA ARG A 16 -3.32 -16.75 -2.26
C ARG A 16 -3.52 -16.32 -0.80
N LEU A 17 -2.93 -15.20 -0.41
CA LEU A 17 -3.03 -14.67 0.95
C LEU A 17 -4.49 -14.34 1.31
N LEU A 18 -5.18 -13.62 0.44
CA LEU A 18 -6.55 -13.20 0.70
C LEU A 18 -7.53 -14.37 0.64
N THR A 19 -7.32 -15.31 -0.27
CA THR A 19 -8.13 -16.51 -0.34
C THR A 19 -7.96 -17.36 0.92
N GLY A 20 -6.74 -17.52 1.38
CA GLY A 20 -6.44 -18.26 2.61
C GLY A 20 -7.03 -17.61 3.86
N ALA A 21 -7.12 -16.29 3.88
CA ALA A 21 -7.72 -15.53 4.97
C ALA A 21 -9.25 -15.46 4.87
N LYS A 22 -9.84 -15.98 3.82
CA LYS A 22 -11.28 -15.92 3.53
C LYS A 22 -11.78 -14.48 3.44
N ALA A 23 -10.95 -13.60 2.91
CA ALA A 23 -11.28 -12.19 2.73
C ALA A 23 -12.28 -12.00 1.59
N LYS A 24 -13.11 -10.97 1.71
CA LYS A 24 -14.05 -10.60 0.65
C LYS A 24 -13.36 -9.66 -0.33
N PHE A 25 -12.97 -10.19 -1.46
CA PHE A 25 -12.29 -9.41 -2.46
C PHE A 25 -12.70 -9.79 -3.88
N ARG A 26 -12.45 -8.88 -4.80
CA ARG A 26 -12.73 -9.06 -6.22
C ARG A 26 -11.54 -8.53 -7.03
N VAL A 27 -11.12 -9.28 -8.04
CA VAL A 27 -10.08 -8.85 -8.97
C VAL A 27 -10.72 -8.06 -10.10
N ILE A 28 -10.11 -6.92 -10.44
CA ILE A 28 -10.55 -6.07 -11.55
C ILE A 28 -9.43 -6.04 -12.59
N GLU A 29 -9.74 -6.51 -13.79
CA GLU A 29 -8.82 -6.42 -14.92
C GLU A 29 -9.06 -5.12 -15.67
N HIS A 30 -7.99 -4.42 -16.04
CA HIS A 30 -8.08 -3.16 -16.78
C HIS A 30 -6.79 -2.91 -17.54
N GLU A 31 -6.79 -1.89 -18.39
CA GLU A 31 -5.56 -1.47 -19.06
C GLU A 31 -4.56 -0.94 -18.03
N ALA A 32 -3.27 -1.01 -18.35
CA ALA A 32 -2.22 -0.61 -17.42
C ALA A 32 -2.32 0.87 -17.06
N GLU A 33 -2.38 1.16 -15.76
CA GLU A 33 -2.43 2.53 -15.26
C GLU A 33 -1.91 2.57 -13.82
N GLY A 34 -0.96 3.47 -13.55
CA GLY A 34 -0.40 3.63 -12.20
C GLY A 34 -0.74 4.94 -11.53
N ARG A 35 -1.40 5.86 -12.25
CA ARG A 35 -1.74 7.18 -11.69
C ARG A 35 -3.07 7.13 -10.95
N SER A 36 -3.07 7.60 -9.70
CA SER A 36 -4.23 7.49 -8.82
C SER A 36 -5.52 8.07 -9.38
N GLU A 37 -5.45 9.26 -9.99
CA GLU A 37 -6.64 9.91 -10.52
C GLU A 37 -7.25 9.11 -11.69
N LYS A 38 -6.38 8.63 -12.58
CA LYS A 38 -6.83 7.91 -13.78
C LYS A 38 -7.33 6.51 -13.46
N ILE A 39 -6.62 5.80 -12.57
CA ILE A 39 -7.03 4.44 -12.24
C ILE A 39 -8.38 4.42 -11.51
N SER A 40 -8.67 5.41 -10.68
CA SER A 40 -9.96 5.49 -10.02
C SER A 40 -11.12 5.64 -11.01
N VAL A 41 -10.92 6.41 -12.08
CA VAL A 41 -11.92 6.55 -13.15
C VAL A 41 -12.11 5.19 -13.86
N ILE A 42 -11.02 4.53 -14.20
CA ILE A 42 -11.05 3.23 -14.89
C ILE A 42 -11.78 2.19 -14.04
N ARG A 43 -11.49 2.12 -12.74
CA ARG A 43 -12.11 1.17 -11.81
C ARG A 43 -13.54 1.55 -11.42
N GLY A 44 -13.90 2.82 -11.57
CA GLY A 44 -15.23 3.30 -11.18
C GLY A 44 -15.37 3.54 -9.68
N ASN A 45 -14.26 3.68 -8.94
CA ASN A 45 -14.31 3.98 -7.51
C ASN A 45 -14.08 5.48 -7.26
N ARG A 46 -14.48 5.94 -6.08
CA ARG A 46 -14.16 7.29 -5.64
C ARG A 46 -12.67 7.37 -5.26
N PRO A 47 -11.99 8.49 -5.52
CA PRO A 47 -10.56 8.63 -5.15
C PRO A 47 -10.29 8.37 -3.65
N GLU A 48 -11.22 8.70 -2.77
CA GLU A 48 -11.08 8.50 -1.32
C GLU A 48 -10.99 7.02 -0.95
N GLN A 49 -11.52 6.13 -1.81
CA GLN A 49 -11.51 4.68 -1.59
C GLN A 49 -10.23 4.03 -2.09
N ALA A 50 -9.43 4.73 -2.87
CA ALA A 50 -8.19 4.19 -3.40
C ALA A 50 -7.14 4.15 -2.28
N ALA A 51 -6.60 2.98 -2.02
CA ALA A 51 -5.52 2.79 -1.06
C ALA A 51 -4.19 2.94 -1.77
N LYS A 52 -3.69 4.17 -1.81
CA LYS A 52 -2.40 4.50 -2.42
C LYS A 52 -1.28 4.11 -1.46
N ALA A 53 -0.33 3.32 -1.92
CA ALA A 53 0.77 2.80 -1.09
C ALA A 53 2.10 3.34 -1.59
N MET A 54 2.90 3.91 -0.67
CA MET A 54 4.18 4.52 -0.97
C MET A 54 5.24 4.07 0.02
N VAL A 55 6.42 3.74 -0.47
CA VAL A 55 7.54 3.33 0.38
C VAL A 55 8.29 4.57 0.84
N LEU A 56 8.44 4.71 2.14
CA LEU A 56 9.12 5.83 2.76
C LEU A 56 10.43 5.39 3.42
N ASP A 57 11.35 6.34 3.50
CA ASP A 57 12.58 6.26 4.26
C ASP A 57 12.38 7.12 5.51
N VAL A 58 12.43 6.49 6.67
CA VAL A 58 12.22 7.16 7.97
C VAL A 58 13.50 7.02 8.77
N ARG A 59 14.05 8.14 9.23
CA ARG A 59 15.36 8.14 9.89
C ARG A 59 15.47 9.14 11.01
N GLY A 60 16.48 8.89 11.86
CA GLY A 60 16.74 9.69 13.05
C GLY A 60 15.89 9.23 14.22
N GLY A 61 16.16 9.78 15.37
CA GLY A 61 15.50 9.36 16.60
C GLY A 61 16.01 8.01 17.10
N GLY A 62 15.25 7.38 17.99
CA GLY A 62 15.68 6.17 18.67
C GLY A 62 15.65 4.90 17.83
N GLY A 63 14.88 4.87 16.75
CA GLY A 63 14.71 3.69 15.91
C GLY A 63 15.71 3.55 14.76
N GLY A 64 16.59 4.52 14.56
CA GLY A 64 17.54 4.51 13.44
C GLY A 64 16.84 4.71 12.11
N ARG A 65 17.42 4.14 11.05
CA ARG A 65 16.87 4.23 9.70
C ARG A 65 16.03 3.00 9.38
N ARG A 66 14.83 3.22 8.83
CA ARG A 66 13.93 2.13 8.46
C ARG A 66 13.05 2.53 7.30
N ASN A 67 12.48 1.52 6.66
CA ASN A 67 11.51 1.73 5.59
C ASN A 67 10.10 1.44 6.08
N VAL A 68 9.14 2.22 5.57
CA VAL A 68 7.75 2.14 5.97
C VAL A 68 6.89 2.21 4.71
N LEU A 69 5.86 1.37 4.66
CA LEU A 69 4.85 1.44 3.63
C LEU A 69 3.71 2.31 4.14
N ALA A 70 3.58 3.50 3.58
CA ALA A 70 2.55 4.46 3.97
C ALA A 70 1.36 4.36 3.03
N ILE A 71 0.17 4.20 3.59
CA ILE A 71 -1.06 3.99 2.84
C ILE A 71 -2.04 5.10 3.16
N LEU A 72 -2.57 5.74 2.12
CA LEU A 72 -3.45 6.90 2.28
C LEU A 72 -4.44 6.99 1.12
N PRO A 73 -5.51 7.80 1.26
CA PRO A 73 -6.46 7.99 0.17
C PRO A 73 -5.80 8.53 -1.08
N GLY A 74 -6.24 8.06 -2.24
CA GLY A 74 -5.62 8.37 -3.52
C GLY A 74 -5.63 9.86 -3.90
N ASN A 75 -6.54 10.64 -3.33
CA ASN A 75 -6.64 12.10 -3.57
C ASN A 75 -5.94 12.95 -2.49
N ARG A 76 -5.12 12.33 -1.65
CA ARG A 76 -4.43 13.02 -0.57
C ARG A 76 -2.92 12.93 -0.74
N LYS A 77 -2.20 13.80 -0.08
CA LYS A 77 -0.74 13.82 -0.07
C LYS A 77 -0.23 13.47 1.33
N LEU A 78 0.98 12.92 1.39
CA LEU A 78 1.61 12.59 2.66
C LEU A 78 2.05 13.84 3.41
N ASP A 79 1.87 13.81 4.71
CA ASP A 79 2.47 14.76 5.64
C ASP A 79 3.69 14.06 6.26
N PHE A 80 4.87 14.31 5.72
CA PHE A 80 6.10 13.64 6.15
C PHE A 80 6.44 13.94 7.61
N ALA A 81 6.14 15.16 8.09
CA ALA A 81 6.38 15.50 9.48
C ALA A 81 5.50 14.67 10.41
N ALA A 82 4.25 14.43 10.02
CA ALA A 82 3.33 13.59 10.79
C ALA A 82 3.82 12.14 10.83
N VAL A 83 4.30 11.61 9.70
CA VAL A 83 4.88 10.26 9.66
C VAL A 83 6.08 10.17 10.59
N ALA A 84 7.00 11.14 10.50
CA ALA A 84 8.19 11.14 11.37
C ALA A 84 7.80 11.12 12.85
N ARG A 85 6.84 11.96 13.25
CA ARG A 85 6.37 12.00 14.64
C ARG A 85 5.79 10.66 15.09
N LEU A 86 5.03 10.02 14.21
CA LEU A 86 4.39 8.75 14.54
C LEU A 86 5.40 7.64 14.81
N PHE A 87 6.56 7.69 14.17
CA PHE A 87 7.64 6.72 14.35
C PHE A 87 8.75 7.23 15.28
N GLU A 88 8.51 8.35 15.95
CA GLU A 88 9.51 8.97 16.85
C GLU A 88 10.83 9.20 16.13
N ALA A 89 10.75 9.56 14.86
CA ALA A 89 11.89 9.80 13.99
C ALA A 89 12.09 11.28 13.76
N ARG A 90 13.25 11.63 13.24
CA ARG A 90 13.61 13.01 12.95
C ARG A 90 13.10 13.44 11.59
N LYS A 91 13.10 12.54 10.60
CA LYS A 91 12.77 12.88 9.23
C LYS A 91 12.14 11.70 8.49
N ALA A 92 11.21 11.99 7.60
CA ALA A 92 10.63 11.02 6.67
C ALA A 92 10.61 11.61 5.27
N GLY A 93 10.76 10.76 4.27
CA GLY A 93 10.70 11.14 2.87
C GLY A 93 10.48 9.90 2.01
N PHE A 94 10.38 10.08 0.70
CA PHE A 94 10.26 8.94 -0.20
C PHE A 94 11.55 8.12 -0.23
N ALA A 95 11.41 6.80 -0.22
CA ALA A 95 12.52 5.92 -0.53
C ALA A 95 12.88 6.08 -2.02
N SER A 96 14.11 5.72 -2.39
CA SER A 96 14.48 5.73 -3.81
C SER A 96 13.62 4.72 -4.58
N PRO A 97 13.35 4.95 -5.88
CA PRO A 97 12.60 3.99 -6.69
C PRO A 97 13.22 2.58 -6.65
N GLU A 98 14.54 2.49 -6.65
CA GLU A 98 15.25 1.20 -6.59
C GLU A 98 14.99 0.48 -5.26
N SER A 99 15.07 1.19 -4.15
CA SER A 99 14.77 0.62 -2.83
C SER A 99 13.32 0.18 -2.72
N ALA A 100 12.41 1.02 -3.20
CA ALA A 100 10.98 0.70 -3.18
C ALA A 100 10.69 -0.57 -3.98
N GLU A 101 11.26 -0.70 -5.15
CA GLU A 101 11.08 -1.88 -6.00
C GLU A 101 11.67 -3.14 -5.36
N GLN A 102 12.85 -3.02 -4.76
CA GLN A 102 13.48 -4.14 -4.05
C GLN A 102 12.62 -4.62 -2.87
N LEU A 103 12.07 -3.68 -2.10
CA LEU A 103 11.29 -4.00 -0.90
C LEU A 103 9.91 -4.56 -1.22
N THR A 104 9.31 -4.14 -2.34
CA THR A 104 7.93 -4.49 -2.66
C THR A 104 7.81 -5.52 -3.78
N GLY A 105 8.83 -5.65 -4.61
CA GLY A 105 8.75 -6.47 -5.83
C GLY A 105 7.86 -5.88 -6.90
N CYS A 106 7.48 -4.61 -6.80
CA CYS A 106 6.51 -3.96 -7.67
C CYS A 106 7.07 -2.70 -8.32
N ALA A 107 6.66 -2.43 -9.56
CA ALA A 107 6.93 -1.16 -10.21
C ALA A 107 6.16 -0.04 -9.50
N MET A 108 6.63 1.19 -9.70
CA MET A 108 5.97 2.38 -9.17
C MET A 108 4.51 2.43 -9.65
N GLY A 109 3.58 2.68 -8.73
CA GLY A 109 2.16 2.70 -9.03
C GLY A 109 1.47 1.35 -8.91
N ALA A 110 2.23 0.24 -8.88
CA ALA A 110 1.67 -1.11 -8.75
C ALA A 110 1.70 -1.64 -7.31
N VAL A 111 2.31 -0.92 -6.39
CA VAL A 111 2.51 -1.36 -5.01
C VAL A 111 1.17 -1.52 -4.29
N PRO A 112 0.84 -2.72 -3.81
CA PRO A 112 -0.39 -2.95 -3.07
C PRO A 112 -0.23 -2.52 -1.61
N PRO A 113 -1.34 -2.32 -0.87
CA PRO A 113 -1.27 -1.93 0.54
C PRO A 113 -0.99 -3.11 1.48
N PHE A 114 0.01 -3.91 1.14
CA PHE A 114 0.43 -5.07 1.93
C PHE A 114 1.95 -5.12 1.97
N SER A 115 2.48 -5.55 3.10
CA SER A 115 3.90 -5.80 3.22
C SER A 115 4.16 -7.30 3.09
N LEU A 116 4.93 -7.67 2.09
CA LEU A 116 5.40 -9.04 1.90
C LEU A 116 6.84 -9.21 2.37
N SER A 117 7.39 -8.18 3.01
CA SER A 117 8.73 -8.20 3.58
C SER A 117 8.67 -7.88 5.07
N PRO A 118 9.41 -8.60 5.93
CA PRO A 118 9.48 -8.29 7.35
C PRO A 118 10.18 -6.95 7.64
N ASP A 119 10.90 -6.42 6.66
CA ASP A 119 11.65 -5.17 6.81
C ASP A 119 10.82 -3.93 6.49
N LEU A 120 9.54 -4.10 6.17
CA LEU A 120 8.67 -3.02 5.73
C LEU A 120 7.43 -2.96 6.63
N ALA A 121 7.41 -2.02 7.55
CA ALA A 121 6.24 -1.78 8.41
C ALA A 121 5.15 -1.04 7.65
N ILE A 122 3.89 -1.26 8.03
CA ILE A 122 2.73 -0.61 7.39
C ILE A 122 2.15 0.44 8.32
N VAL A 123 1.92 1.63 7.76
CA VAL A 123 1.12 2.67 8.42
C VAL A 123 0.02 3.13 7.48
N VAL A 124 -1.18 3.32 8.01
CA VAL A 124 -2.33 3.77 7.21
C VAL A 124 -2.91 5.05 7.78
N ASP A 125 -3.31 5.96 6.88
CA ASP A 125 -4.02 7.15 7.28
C ASP A 125 -5.42 6.78 7.76
N GLN A 126 -5.83 7.32 8.91
CA GLN A 126 -7.10 7.00 9.55
C GLN A 126 -8.32 7.28 8.65
N ASP A 127 -8.24 8.27 7.78
CA ASP A 127 -9.37 8.64 6.92
C ASP A 127 -9.66 7.59 5.85
N LEU A 128 -8.67 6.79 5.47
CA LEU A 128 -8.90 5.69 4.54
C LEU A 128 -9.85 4.66 5.13
N LEU A 129 -9.79 4.46 6.44
CA LEU A 129 -10.55 3.43 7.14
C LEU A 129 -12.04 3.78 7.31
N THR A 130 -12.44 4.98 6.91
CA THR A 130 -13.86 5.37 6.91
C THR A 130 -14.63 4.74 5.74
N ASN A 131 -13.94 4.18 4.77
CA ASN A 131 -14.55 3.49 3.64
C ASN A 131 -14.83 2.03 3.99
N ASP A 132 -15.97 1.50 3.57
CA ASP A 132 -16.30 0.09 3.77
C ASP A 132 -15.46 -0.83 2.88
N THR A 133 -15.02 -0.31 1.75
CA THR A 133 -14.29 -1.05 0.72
C THR A 133 -13.12 -0.22 0.21
N LEU A 134 -11.99 -0.87 -0.01
CA LEU A 134 -10.79 -0.26 -0.56
C LEU A 134 -10.51 -0.78 -1.97
N PHE A 135 -9.92 0.08 -2.80
CA PHE A 135 -9.50 -0.26 -4.15
C PHE A 135 -8.00 0.01 -4.29
N PHE A 136 -7.28 -0.87 -4.92
CA PHE A 136 -5.83 -0.69 -5.08
C PHE A 136 -5.29 -1.49 -6.25
N ASN A 137 -4.13 -1.06 -6.77
CA ASN A 137 -3.39 -1.86 -7.75
C ASN A 137 -2.76 -3.04 -7.01
N ALA A 138 -2.88 -4.21 -7.60
CA ALA A 138 -2.60 -5.47 -6.91
C ALA A 138 -1.24 -6.07 -7.32
N GLY A 139 -0.18 -5.27 -7.30
CA GLY A 139 1.16 -5.70 -7.69
C GLY A 139 1.40 -5.63 -9.19
N ARG A 140 0.39 -5.22 -9.95
CA ARG A 140 0.46 -5.04 -11.40
C ARG A 140 -0.28 -3.76 -11.76
N LEU A 141 0.14 -3.13 -12.86
CA LEU A 141 -0.54 -1.92 -13.35
C LEU A 141 -1.88 -2.24 -14.04
N ASP A 142 -2.08 -3.49 -14.46
CA ASP A 142 -3.27 -3.93 -15.20
C ASP A 142 -4.23 -4.80 -14.38
N ARG A 143 -3.98 -4.92 -13.08
CA ARG A 143 -4.85 -5.66 -12.15
C ARG A 143 -5.04 -4.85 -10.89
N SER A 144 -6.30 -4.70 -10.50
CA SER A 144 -6.67 -4.08 -9.23
C SER A 144 -7.49 -5.04 -8.41
N MET A 145 -7.65 -4.71 -7.15
CA MET A 145 -8.55 -5.43 -6.25
C MET A 145 -9.50 -4.46 -5.57
N GLU A 146 -10.69 -4.93 -5.32
CA GLU A 146 -11.65 -4.36 -4.40
C GLU A 146 -11.67 -5.27 -3.19
N LEU A 147 -11.46 -4.72 -2.01
CA LEU A 147 -11.32 -5.51 -0.79
C LEU A 147 -12.09 -4.89 0.35
N ASP A 148 -12.82 -5.70 1.09
CA ASP A 148 -13.50 -5.27 2.31
C ASP A 148 -12.47 -4.68 3.29
N THR A 149 -12.76 -3.49 3.82
CA THR A 149 -11.81 -2.77 4.67
C THR A 149 -11.49 -3.52 5.96
N LYS A 150 -12.50 -4.15 6.58
CA LYS A 150 -12.28 -4.93 7.81
C LYS A 150 -11.36 -6.12 7.55
N ASP A 151 -11.53 -6.77 6.41
CA ASP A 151 -10.67 -7.89 6.03
C ASP A 151 -9.25 -7.42 5.75
N TRP A 152 -9.10 -6.24 5.11
CA TRP A 152 -7.78 -5.66 4.91
C TRP A 152 -7.07 -5.41 6.25
N ILE A 153 -7.76 -4.80 7.21
CA ILE A 153 -7.19 -4.53 8.54
C ILE A 153 -6.76 -5.84 9.21
N ALA A 154 -7.59 -6.89 9.11
CA ALA A 154 -7.30 -8.18 9.73
C ALA A 154 -6.05 -8.84 9.14
N VAL A 155 -5.83 -8.70 7.83
CA VAL A 155 -4.69 -9.31 7.14
C VAL A 155 -3.43 -8.44 7.26
N ALA A 156 -3.56 -7.15 6.97
CA ALA A 156 -2.42 -6.23 6.92
C ALA A 156 -1.93 -5.79 8.30
N LYS A 157 -2.82 -5.71 9.27
CA LYS A 157 -2.53 -5.29 10.66
C LYS A 157 -1.72 -4.00 10.71
N PRO A 158 -2.22 -2.92 10.10
CA PRO A 158 -1.45 -1.69 9.99
C PRO A 158 -1.40 -0.89 11.28
N LYS A 159 -0.34 -0.09 11.43
CA LYS A 159 -0.34 1.00 12.40
C LYS A 159 -1.24 2.10 11.85
N VAL A 160 -2.13 2.64 12.66
CA VAL A 160 -3.07 3.67 12.23
C VAL A 160 -2.63 5.04 12.77
N GLY A 161 -2.69 6.04 11.92
CA GLY A 161 -2.35 7.40 12.34
C GLY A 161 -2.90 8.43 11.36
N LYS A 162 -2.66 9.70 11.67
CA LYS A 162 -3.01 10.79 10.77
C LYS A 162 -1.74 11.16 10.00
N ILE A 163 -1.63 10.66 8.77
CA ILE A 163 -0.42 10.84 7.95
C ILE A 163 -0.68 11.57 6.64
N ALA A 164 -1.94 11.85 6.31
CA ALA A 164 -2.28 12.58 5.09
C ALA A 164 -2.52 14.06 5.40
N SER A 165 -2.12 14.93 4.47
CA SER A 165 -2.43 16.35 4.56
C SER A 165 -3.93 16.55 4.41
N PRO A 166 -4.49 17.65 4.92
CA PRO A 166 -5.88 17.98 4.67
C PRO A 166 -6.21 18.01 3.18
N ALA A 167 -7.41 17.60 2.84
CA ALA A 167 -7.88 17.59 1.45
C ALA A 167 -7.96 19.00 0.87
#